data_1619f6c5b4b34ea20ca7720b8cd19667
#
_entry.id   1619f6c5b4b34ea20ca7720b8cd19667
#
_cell.length_a   1.000
_cell.length_b   1.000
_cell.length_c   1.000
_cell.angle_alpha   90.00
_cell.angle_beta   90.00
_cell.angle_gamma   90.00
#
_symmetry.space_group_name_H-M   'P 1'
#
loop_
_entity.id
_entity.type
_entity.pdbx_description
1 polymer ?
#
loop_
_entity_poly.entity_id
_entity_poly.type
_entity_poly.pdbx_seq_one_letter_code
_entity_poly.pdbx_strand_id
1 'polypeptide(L)'
;MAIKPAAELAIPIIDFEPMRSGISKEAQETGKKVFEAFRDVGFAYIKNHGLPQELLDQAFKWSSKFFDLPQADKDKAPHPPYGWWHRGYSGIGREKVVQMVYDPESIADLRKTPDFKESFELGREDDEHTPNIWFPDEVLPGFRAFMTHFFETCYKIELDLLRAIALGMDLPEQFFREYHTKKDNQIRLLHYPPVEAELLRDGKMERIAAHSDFGTMTLLFQDEVGGLEVEDMHEKGKFNAAPFVPGTIVVNIGDFLQRWSNDTLKSTLHRVRAPPVVMKGEGMGEEDMGTGTGSKGITKARYSIPYFVTADREKTIDCIPGCYGADRPKKYEPINAREYIEMRLNATY
;
A
#
# COMPACT_ATOMS: atom_id res chain seq x y z
N MET A 1 -14.04 -7.67 37.37
CA MET A 1 -14.48 -7.09 36.10
C MET A 1 -13.85 -7.91 34.99
N ALA A 2 -14.65 -8.53 34.15
CA ALA A 2 -14.15 -9.33 33.04
C ALA A 2 -13.48 -8.39 32.01
N ILE A 3 -12.22 -8.66 31.67
CA ILE A 3 -11.51 -7.98 30.59
C ILE A 3 -12.29 -8.27 29.32
N LYS A 4 -12.85 -7.24 28.66
CA LYS A 4 -13.42 -7.41 27.33
C LYS A 4 -12.34 -7.99 26.42
N PRO A 5 -12.62 -9.07 25.66
CA PRO A 5 -11.67 -9.57 24.68
C PRO A 5 -11.30 -8.41 23.73
N ALA A 6 -10.02 -8.34 23.35
CA ALA A 6 -9.55 -7.41 22.34
C ALA A 6 -10.50 -7.51 21.15
N ALA A 7 -10.97 -6.37 20.64
CA ALA A 7 -11.84 -6.35 19.48
C ALA A 7 -11.18 -7.20 18.39
N GLU A 8 -11.92 -8.17 17.88
CA GLU A 8 -11.46 -9.03 16.79
C GLU A 8 -11.05 -8.12 15.62
N LEU A 9 -9.84 -8.27 15.11
CA LEU A 9 -9.40 -7.45 13.99
C LEU A 9 -10.34 -7.70 12.82
N ALA A 10 -10.92 -6.65 12.26
CA ALA A 10 -11.78 -6.74 11.08
C ALA A 10 -11.03 -7.30 9.84
N ILE A 11 -9.70 -7.25 9.86
CA ILE A 11 -8.80 -7.74 8.79
C ILE A 11 -8.16 -9.05 9.28
N PRO A 12 -8.32 -10.18 8.56
CA PRO A 12 -7.77 -11.47 8.98
C PRO A 12 -6.24 -11.51 8.92
N ILE A 13 -5.63 -12.27 9.85
CA ILE A 13 -4.20 -12.58 9.85
C ILE A 13 -4.01 -13.99 9.28
N ILE A 14 -3.27 -14.09 8.18
CA ILE A 14 -3.03 -15.34 7.45
C ILE A 14 -1.57 -15.76 7.59
N ASP A 15 -1.35 -17.01 7.97
CA ASP A 15 -0.03 -17.62 8.03
C ASP A 15 0.41 -18.08 6.64
N PHE A 16 1.52 -17.54 6.17
CA PHE A 16 2.02 -17.77 4.82
C PHE A 16 3.14 -18.82 4.74
N GLU A 17 3.54 -19.40 5.88
CA GLU A 17 4.56 -20.45 5.91
C GLU A 17 4.25 -21.63 4.95
N PRO A 18 2.97 -22.13 4.83
CA PRO A 18 2.66 -23.20 3.90
C PRO A 18 2.90 -22.87 2.43
N MET A 19 2.82 -21.59 2.04
CA MET A 19 3.06 -21.14 0.66
C MET A 19 4.53 -21.28 0.26
N ARG A 20 5.46 -21.32 1.21
CA ARG A 20 6.90 -21.41 0.98
C ARG A 20 7.39 -22.84 0.79
N SER A 21 6.57 -23.82 1.16
CA SER A 21 6.94 -25.25 1.16
C SER A 21 6.58 -26.02 -0.12
N GLY A 22 6.17 -25.32 -1.18
CA GLY A 22 5.73 -25.95 -2.44
C GLY A 22 4.22 -26.18 -2.50
N ILE A 23 3.77 -27.03 -3.44
CA ILE A 23 2.33 -27.36 -3.57
C ILE A 23 2.00 -28.45 -2.54
N SER A 24 1.19 -28.07 -1.56
CA SER A 24 0.66 -29.00 -0.57
C SER A 24 -0.84 -28.72 -0.34
N LYS A 25 -1.49 -29.60 0.39
CA LYS A 25 -2.87 -29.37 0.83
C LYS A 25 -2.97 -28.09 1.67
N GLU A 26 -1.97 -27.86 2.51
CA GLU A 26 -1.88 -26.68 3.38
C GLU A 26 -1.70 -25.38 2.55
N ALA A 27 -0.94 -25.43 1.45
CA ALA A 27 -0.81 -24.32 0.53
C ALA A 27 -2.15 -23.97 -0.15
N GLN A 28 -2.92 -24.98 -0.57
CA GLN A 28 -4.27 -24.77 -1.11
C GLN A 28 -5.22 -24.19 -0.08
N GLU A 29 -5.19 -24.67 1.16
CA GLU A 29 -6.00 -24.14 2.28
C GLU A 29 -5.61 -22.69 2.58
N THR A 30 -4.32 -22.35 2.54
CA THR A 30 -3.84 -20.97 2.69
C THR A 30 -4.33 -20.10 1.53
N GLY A 31 -4.25 -20.57 0.29
CA GLY A 31 -4.79 -19.87 -0.88
C GLY A 31 -6.29 -19.56 -0.73
N LYS A 32 -7.08 -20.50 -0.23
CA LYS A 32 -8.51 -20.28 0.05
C LYS A 32 -8.74 -19.20 1.09
N LYS A 33 -7.98 -19.17 2.18
CA LYS A 33 -8.05 -18.10 3.20
C LYS A 33 -7.69 -16.73 2.61
N VAL A 34 -6.67 -16.67 1.75
CA VAL A 34 -6.28 -15.46 1.04
C VAL A 34 -7.40 -14.97 0.12
N PHE A 35 -7.98 -15.88 -0.66
CA PHE A 35 -9.12 -15.56 -1.54
C PHE A 35 -10.33 -15.06 -0.74
N GLU A 36 -10.71 -15.74 0.36
CA GLU A 36 -11.83 -15.33 1.22
C GLU A 36 -11.60 -13.93 1.80
N ALA A 37 -10.39 -13.66 2.32
CA ALA A 37 -10.03 -12.34 2.86
C ALA A 37 -10.17 -11.23 1.80
N PHE A 38 -9.69 -11.48 0.59
CA PHE A 38 -9.75 -10.50 -0.49
C PHE A 38 -11.12 -10.38 -1.15
N ARG A 39 -11.94 -11.45 -1.12
CA ARG A 39 -13.35 -11.41 -1.53
C ARG A 39 -14.21 -10.63 -0.55
N ASP A 40 -14.01 -10.83 0.74
CA ASP A 40 -14.91 -10.35 1.79
C ASP A 40 -14.49 -8.98 2.34
N VAL A 41 -13.17 -8.73 2.45
CA VAL A 41 -12.61 -7.49 3.05
C VAL A 41 -11.74 -6.70 2.07
N GLY A 42 -11.08 -7.37 1.13
CA GLY A 42 -10.09 -6.75 0.22
C GLY A 42 -8.70 -6.56 0.87
N PHE A 43 -8.54 -6.92 2.14
CA PHE A 43 -7.33 -6.75 2.94
C PHE A 43 -7.01 -8.03 3.73
N ALA A 44 -5.71 -8.26 3.95
CA ALA A 44 -5.22 -9.29 4.86
C ALA A 44 -3.91 -8.85 5.51
N TYR A 45 -3.65 -9.30 6.74
CA TYR A 45 -2.31 -9.33 7.32
C TYR A 45 -1.66 -10.67 6.96
N ILE A 46 -0.45 -10.63 6.45
CA ILE A 46 0.32 -11.81 6.09
C ILE A 46 1.51 -11.94 7.04
N LYS A 47 1.54 -13.00 7.84
CA LYS A 47 2.69 -13.37 8.68
C LYS A 47 3.51 -14.48 8.02
N ASN A 48 4.76 -14.67 8.43
CA ASN A 48 5.69 -15.65 7.87
C ASN A 48 5.90 -15.50 6.35
N HIS A 49 5.84 -14.25 5.88
CA HIS A 49 5.90 -13.87 4.46
C HIS A 49 7.29 -14.01 3.82
N GLY A 50 8.31 -14.36 4.59
CA GLY A 50 9.65 -14.61 4.07
C GLY A 50 10.57 -13.40 3.93
N LEU A 51 10.10 -12.17 4.17
CA LEU A 51 10.98 -11.01 4.30
C LEU A 51 11.70 -11.07 5.65
N PRO A 52 13.04 -11.06 5.67
CA PRO A 52 13.78 -10.98 6.93
C PRO A 52 13.45 -9.68 7.69
N GLN A 53 13.16 -9.77 8.99
CA GLN A 53 12.84 -8.60 9.82
C GLN A 53 13.98 -7.56 9.78
N GLU A 54 15.23 -8.00 9.82
CA GLU A 54 16.40 -7.12 9.73
C GLU A 54 16.45 -6.32 8.42
N LEU A 55 16.02 -6.91 7.31
CA LEU A 55 15.95 -6.20 6.02
C LEU A 55 14.84 -5.13 6.05
N LEU A 56 13.70 -5.42 6.65
CA LEU A 56 12.63 -4.46 6.85
C LEU A 56 13.05 -3.31 7.76
N ASP A 57 13.69 -3.62 8.90
CA ASP A 57 14.19 -2.61 9.84
C ASP A 57 15.23 -1.69 9.17
N GLN A 58 16.06 -2.24 8.30
CA GLN A 58 17.00 -1.46 7.51
C GLN A 58 16.28 -0.58 6.48
N ALA A 59 15.21 -1.07 5.84
CA ALA A 59 14.42 -0.27 4.89
C ALA A 59 13.82 0.97 5.57
N PHE A 60 13.25 0.83 6.78
CA PHE A 60 12.78 1.98 7.55
C PHE A 60 13.91 2.93 7.97
N LYS A 61 15.07 2.41 8.37
CA LYS A 61 16.24 3.23 8.68
C LYS A 61 16.74 4.02 7.47
N TRP A 62 16.77 3.42 6.28
CA TRP A 62 17.13 4.12 5.05
C TRP A 62 16.09 5.16 4.66
N SER A 63 14.81 4.85 4.83
CA SER A 63 13.71 5.81 4.61
C SER A 63 13.86 7.03 5.52
N SER A 64 14.05 6.83 6.84
CA SER A 64 14.27 7.94 7.78
C SER A 64 15.50 8.76 7.40
N LYS A 65 16.65 8.12 7.13
CA LYS A 65 17.88 8.84 6.72
C LYS A 65 17.69 9.69 5.47
N PHE A 66 16.90 9.20 4.49
CA PHE A 66 16.60 9.96 3.28
C PHE A 66 15.76 11.20 3.59
N PHE A 67 14.67 11.06 4.36
CA PHE A 67 13.80 12.20 4.68
C PHE A 67 14.44 13.20 5.64
N ASP A 68 15.43 12.78 6.43
CA ASP A 68 16.25 13.64 7.29
C ASP A 68 17.30 14.46 6.52
N LEU A 69 17.53 14.18 5.24
CA LEU A 69 18.44 14.97 4.38
C LEU A 69 17.99 16.43 4.28
N PRO A 70 18.95 17.37 4.10
CA PRO A 70 18.61 18.74 3.73
C PRO A 70 17.73 18.79 2.47
N GLN A 71 16.79 19.74 2.41
CA GLN A 71 15.87 19.87 1.28
C GLN A 71 16.61 19.93 -0.07
N ALA A 72 17.71 20.68 -0.14
CA ALA A 72 18.52 20.81 -1.35
C ALA A 72 19.13 19.48 -1.82
N ASP A 73 19.31 18.49 -0.93
CA ASP A 73 19.79 17.16 -1.29
C ASP A 73 18.65 16.27 -1.79
N LYS A 74 17.48 16.33 -1.18
CA LYS A 74 16.27 15.65 -1.66
C LYS A 74 15.87 16.15 -3.05
N ASP A 75 15.96 17.45 -3.30
CA ASP A 75 15.64 18.10 -4.57
C ASP A 75 16.58 17.72 -5.74
N LYS A 76 17.68 17.02 -5.47
CA LYS A 76 18.57 16.48 -6.53
C LYS A 76 17.93 15.30 -7.30
N ALA A 77 16.86 14.72 -6.79
CA ALA A 77 16.10 13.67 -7.46
C ALA A 77 14.62 14.09 -7.59
N PRO A 78 14.30 15.16 -8.31
CA PRO A 78 12.94 15.70 -8.36
C PRO A 78 11.99 14.77 -9.09
N HIS A 79 10.77 14.62 -8.58
CA HIS A 79 9.68 13.97 -9.31
C HIS A 79 9.45 14.68 -10.65
N PRO A 80 9.28 13.93 -11.76
CA PRO A 80 9.00 14.49 -13.08
C PRO A 80 7.74 15.36 -13.13
N PRO A 81 7.60 16.23 -14.15
CA PRO A 81 6.41 17.06 -14.29
C PRO A 81 5.17 16.28 -14.78
N TYR A 82 5.33 15.02 -15.18
CA TYR A 82 4.26 14.18 -15.72
C TYR A 82 3.63 13.31 -14.61
N GLY A 83 2.30 13.34 -14.50
CA GLY A 83 1.57 12.59 -13.47
C GLY A 83 1.70 11.07 -13.58
N TRP A 84 1.92 10.53 -14.77
CA TRP A 84 2.09 9.09 -14.99
C TRP A 84 3.49 8.56 -14.65
N TRP A 85 4.49 9.44 -14.51
CA TRP A 85 5.88 9.04 -14.23
C TRP A 85 6.25 9.27 -12.76
N HIS A 86 5.86 8.34 -11.92
CA HIS A 86 6.12 8.40 -10.48
C HIS A 86 7.51 7.87 -10.15
N ARG A 87 8.50 8.75 -10.09
CA ARG A 87 9.88 8.47 -9.68
C ARG A 87 10.48 9.69 -8.99
N GLY A 88 11.44 9.44 -8.09
CA GLY A 88 12.15 10.50 -7.39
C GLY A 88 11.35 11.08 -6.22
N TYR A 89 11.69 12.28 -5.80
CA TYR A 89 11.19 12.94 -4.59
C TYR A 89 10.00 13.86 -4.87
N SER A 90 8.95 13.69 -4.11
CA SER A 90 7.80 14.61 -4.04
C SER A 90 7.70 15.22 -2.65
N GLY A 91 7.82 16.56 -2.57
CA GLY A 91 7.69 17.32 -1.33
C GLY A 91 6.26 17.43 -0.81
N ILE A 92 6.13 17.94 0.42
CA ILE A 92 4.83 18.13 1.10
C ILE A 92 3.92 19.01 0.26
N GLY A 93 2.65 18.59 0.11
CA GLY A 93 1.62 19.35 -0.57
C GLY A 93 1.66 19.31 -2.10
N ARG A 94 2.56 18.53 -2.70
CA ARG A 94 2.62 18.37 -4.16
C ARG A 94 1.56 17.41 -4.67
N GLU A 95 1.25 16.37 -3.92
CA GLU A 95 0.33 15.31 -4.31
C GLU A 95 -1.01 15.45 -3.57
N LYS A 96 -2.10 15.17 -4.28
CA LYS A 96 -3.41 14.88 -3.68
C LYS A 96 -3.93 13.60 -4.28
N VAL A 97 -4.12 12.58 -3.45
CA VAL A 97 -4.78 11.36 -3.91
C VAL A 97 -6.26 11.64 -4.14
N VAL A 98 -6.71 11.37 -5.35
CA VAL A 98 -8.10 11.62 -5.80
C VAL A 98 -8.75 10.30 -6.14
N GLN A 99 -9.92 10.03 -5.53
CA GLN A 99 -10.64 8.77 -5.71
C GLN A 99 -11.72 8.90 -6.80
N MET A 100 -11.50 8.23 -7.94
CA MET A 100 -12.49 8.08 -9.03
C MET A 100 -13.11 9.39 -9.53
N VAL A 101 -12.41 10.52 -9.38
CA VAL A 101 -12.79 11.83 -9.89
C VAL A 101 -11.88 12.17 -11.06
N TYR A 102 -12.46 12.48 -12.21
CA TYR A 102 -11.73 12.72 -13.45
C TYR A 102 -12.01 14.09 -14.05
N ASP A 103 -13.01 14.82 -13.53
CA ASP A 103 -13.29 16.17 -14.03
C ASP A 103 -12.32 17.20 -13.42
N PRO A 104 -11.79 18.12 -14.23
CA PRO A 104 -10.74 19.06 -13.80
C PRO A 104 -11.17 20.01 -12.67
N GLU A 105 -12.45 20.39 -12.59
CA GLU A 105 -12.93 21.33 -11.57
C GLU A 105 -12.94 20.66 -10.19
N SER A 106 -13.50 19.46 -10.10
CA SER A 106 -13.52 18.67 -8.86
C SER A 106 -12.11 18.31 -8.39
N ILE A 107 -11.20 17.94 -9.32
CA ILE A 107 -9.80 17.71 -9.01
C ILE A 107 -9.14 18.98 -8.44
N ALA A 108 -9.36 20.13 -9.06
CA ALA A 108 -8.81 21.40 -8.61
C ALA A 108 -9.35 21.80 -7.21
N ASP A 109 -10.62 21.49 -6.92
CA ASP A 109 -11.21 21.74 -5.62
C ASP A 109 -10.61 20.84 -4.53
N LEU A 110 -10.46 19.55 -4.79
CA LEU A 110 -9.85 18.60 -3.87
C LEU A 110 -8.36 18.95 -3.59
N ARG A 111 -7.64 19.47 -4.56
CA ARG A 111 -6.23 19.92 -4.40
C ARG A 111 -6.05 21.13 -3.50
N LYS A 112 -7.10 21.84 -3.12
CA LYS A 112 -7.03 22.94 -2.13
C LYS A 112 -6.63 22.44 -0.74
N THR A 113 -6.86 21.17 -0.43
CA THR A 113 -6.40 20.52 0.80
C THR A 113 -5.45 19.38 0.43
N PRO A 114 -4.17 19.66 0.16
CA PRO A 114 -3.21 18.63 -0.25
C PRO A 114 -2.93 17.64 0.90
N ASP A 115 -2.43 16.45 0.54
CA ASP A 115 -2.01 15.47 1.51
C ASP A 115 -0.72 15.94 2.22
N PHE A 116 -0.70 15.86 3.55
CA PHE A 116 0.44 16.27 4.37
C PHE A 116 1.45 15.12 4.49
N LYS A 117 2.17 14.89 3.42
CA LYS A 117 3.20 13.86 3.30
C LYS A 117 4.25 14.27 2.28
N GLU A 118 5.41 13.67 2.39
CA GLU A 118 6.44 13.65 1.35
C GLU A 118 6.77 12.20 0.98
N SER A 119 7.28 11.98 -0.22
CA SER A 119 7.57 10.65 -0.73
C SER A 119 8.82 10.57 -1.60
N PHE A 120 9.37 9.36 -1.72
CA PHE A 120 10.39 9.03 -2.72
C PHE A 120 9.99 7.73 -3.42
N GLU A 121 9.95 7.76 -4.76
CA GLU A 121 9.50 6.65 -5.57
C GLU A 121 10.62 6.03 -6.41
N LEU A 122 10.59 4.69 -6.48
CA LEU A 122 11.48 3.91 -7.33
C LEU A 122 10.76 2.68 -7.91
N GLY A 123 11.25 2.21 -9.04
CA GLY A 123 10.84 0.96 -9.68
C GLY A 123 12.04 0.09 -10.01
N ARG A 124 11.88 -0.85 -10.94
CA ARG A 124 13.00 -1.67 -11.42
C ARG A 124 14.08 -0.81 -12.08
N GLU A 125 15.33 -1.24 -11.99
CA GLU A 125 16.49 -0.46 -12.47
C GLU A 125 16.57 -0.35 -14.00
N ASP A 126 16.07 -1.34 -14.71
CA ASP A 126 16.10 -1.42 -16.17
C ASP A 126 14.82 -0.91 -16.85
N ASP A 127 14.05 -0.06 -16.17
CA ASP A 127 12.83 0.52 -16.72
C ASP A 127 13.14 1.65 -17.71
N GLU A 128 13.02 1.37 -19.01
CA GLU A 128 13.22 2.36 -20.07
C GLU A 128 12.04 3.33 -20.23
N HIS A 129 10.84 2.93 -19.80
CA HIS A 129 9.63 3.75 -19.92
C HIS A 129 9.53 4.79 -18.81
N THR A 130 9.77 4.36 -17.57
CA THR A 130 9.80 5.22 -16.39
C THR A 130 11.10 4.99 -15.60
N PRO A 131 12.26 5.44 -16.14
CA PRO A 131 13.53 5.22 -15.47
C PRO A 131 13.57 5.86 -14.08
N ASN A 132 14.29 5.22 -13.16
CA ASN A 132 14.47 5.76 -11.82
C ASN A 132 15.22 7.10 -11.85
N ILE A 133 14.84 7.99 -10.95
CA ILE A 133 15.52 9.27 -10.74
C ILE A 133 16.21 9.20 -9.38
N TRP A 134 17.53 9.01 -9.43
CA TRP A 134 18.36 8.95 -8.25
C TRP A 134 19.10 10.27 -8.02
N PHE A 135 19.28 10.63 -6.76
CA PHE A 135 20.27 11.63 -6.37
C PHE A 135 21.69 11.03 -6.45
N PRO A 136 22.75 11.86 -6.53
CA PRO A 136 24.14 11.38 -6.53
C PRO A 136 24.44 10.50 -5.33
N ASP A 137 25.18 9.40 -5.54
CA ASP A 137 25.43 8.39 -4.48
C ASP A 137 26.18 8.98 -3.27
N GLU A 138 26.96 10.07 -3.47
CA GLU A 138 27.69 10.78 -2.42
C GLU A 138 26.77 11.42 -1.37
N VAL A 139 25.51 11.69 -1.73
CA VAL A 139 24.53 12.30 -0.81
C VAL A 139 24.11 11.31 0.27
N LEU A 140 23.84 10.05 -0.12
CA LEU A 140 23.49 8.97 0.80
C LEU A 140 24.06 7.65 0.28
N PRO A 141 25.35 7.39 0.51
CA PRO A 141 26.05 6.24 -0.05
C PRO A 141 25.39 4.91 0.32
N GLY A 142 25.16 4.08 -0.70
CA GLY A 142 24.55 2.74 -0.52
C GLY A 142 23.04 2.70 -0.51
N PHE A 143 22.33 3.84 -0.50
CA PHE A 143 20.87 3.89 -0.51
C PHE A 143 20.30 3.20 -1.75
N ARG A 144 20.79 3.55 -2.94
CA ARG A 144 20.33 2.96 -4.21
C ARG A 144 20.50 1.44 -4.21
N ALA A 145 21.70 0.96 -3.86
CA ALA A 145 22.00 -0.47 -3.84
C ALA A 145 21.06 -1.23 -2.87
N PHE A 146 20.81 -0.65 -1.68
CA PHE A 146 19.91 -1.24 -0.69
C PHE A 146 18.47 -1.27 -1.21
N MET A 147 17.94 -0.16 -1.74
CA MET A 147 16.55 -0.08 -2.19
C MET A 147 16.29 -0.99 -3.40
N THR A 148 17.26 -1.13 -4.31
CA THR A 148 17.19 -2.10 -5.41
C THR A 148 17.10 -3.54 -4.88
N HIS A 149 17.92 -3.90 -3.89
CA HIS A 149 17.86 -5.22 -3.25
C HIS A 149 16.52 -5.45 -2.52
N PHE A 150 16.01 -4.45 -1.83
CA PHE A 150 14.71 -4.52 -1.16
C PHE A 150 13.57 -4.71 -2.16
N PHE A 151 13.59 -3.99 -3.29
CA PHE A 151 12.64 -4.14 -4.39
C PHE A 151 12.60 -5.59 -4.93
N GLU A 152 13.78 -6.16 -5.21
CA GLU A 152 13.88 -7.55 -5.70
C GLU A 152 13.40 -8.59 -4.65
N THR A 153 13.53 -8.27 -3.36
CA THR A 153 13.04 -9.15 -2.31
C THR A 153 11.50 -9.07 -2.20
N CYS A 154 10.91 -7.88 -2.33
CA CYS A 154 9.46 -7.70 -2.39
C CYS A 154 8.84 -8.45 -3.58
N TYR A 155 9.51 -8.45 -4.74
CA TYR A 155 9.05 -9.19 -5.91
C TYR A 155 8.91 -10.71 -5.65
N LYS A 156 9.79 -11.30 -4.85
CA LYS A 156 9.66 -12.73 -4.50
C LYS A 156 8.41 -13.01 -3.68
N ILE A 157 8.08 -12.12 -2.74
CA ILE A 157 6.86 -12.21 -1.92
C ILE A 157 5.61 -12.00 -2.78
N GLU A 158 5.67 -11.05 -3.71
CA GLU A 158 4.61 -10.83 -4.70
C GLU A 158 4.26 -12.12 -5.45
N LEU A 159 5.27 -12.85 -5.96
CA LEU A 159 5.04 -14.09 -6.69
C LEU A 159 4.34 -15.17 -5.85
N ASP A 160 4.68 -15.26 -4.56
CA ASP A 160 4.02 -16.18 -3.63
C ASP A 160 2.56 -15.75 -3.36
N LEU A 161 2.29 -14.44 -3.25
CA LEU A 161 0.94 -13.90 -3.09
C LEU A 161 0.08 -14.13 -4.34
N LEU A 162 0.61 -13.87 -5.53
CA LEU A 162 -0.07 -14.13 -6.80
C LEU A 162 -0.43 -15.62 -6.95
N ARG A 163 0.50 -16.49 -6.54
CA ARG A 163 0.27 -17.95 -6.50
C ARG A 163 -0.85 -18.30 -5.51
N ALA A 164 -0.86 -17.70 -4.32
CA ALA A 164 -1.90 -17.95 -3.32
C ALA A 164 -3.28 -17.53 -3.82
N ILE A 165 -3.39 -16.37 -4.48
CA ILE A 165 -4.65 -15.90 -5.10
C ILE A 165 -5.10 -16.89 -6.17
N ALA A 166 -4.21 -17.35 -7.06
CA ALA A 166 -4.53 -18.32 -8.10
C ALA A 166 -5.08 -19.62 -7.52
N LEU A 167 -4.40 -20.20 -6.52
CA LEU A 167 -4.84 -21.42 -5.84
C LEU A 167 -6.20 -21.22 -5.14
N GLY A 168 -6.41 -20.07 -4.50
CA GLY A 168 -7.68 -19.75 -3.84
C GLY A 168 -8.87 -19.59 -4.80
N MET A 169 -8.58 -19.24 -6.06
CA MET A 169 -9.57 -19.10 -7.14
C MET A 169 -9.71 -20.37 -7.99
N ASP A 170 -9.09 -21.49 -7.59
CA ASP A 170 -9.06 -22.75 -8.35
C ASP A 170 -8.47 -22.58 -9.78
N LEU A 171 -7.52 -21.65 -9.95
CA LEU A 171 -6.79 -21.39 -11.20
C LEU A 171 -5.45 -22.14 -11.20
N PRO A 172 -4.82 -22.31 -12.38
CA PRO A 172 -3.43 -22.75 -12.45
C PRO A 172 -2.54 -21.84 -11.60
N GLU A 173 -1.64 -22.40 -10.81
CA GLU A 173 -0.83 -21.63 -9.84
C GLU A 173 0.03 -20.53 -10.47
N GLN A 174 0.37 -20.64 -11.76
CA GLN A 174 1.14 -19.64 -12.51
C GLN A 174 0.27 -18.59 -13.21
N PHE A 175 -1.06 -18.69 -13.10
CA PHE A 175 -2.01 -17.85 -13.87
C PHE A 175 -1.66 -16.36 -13.81
N PHE A 176 -1.51 -15.79 -12.63
CA PHE A 176 -1.18 -14.36 -12.49
C PHE A 176 0.28 -14.07 -12.79
N ARG A 177 1.19 -15.02 -12.55
CA ARG A 177 2.62 -14.83 -12.79
C ARG A 177 2.94 -14.51 -14.25
N GLU A 178 2.19 -15.05 -15.19
CA GLU A 178 2.35 -14.78 -16.63
C GLU A 178 2.09 -13.32 -17.01
N TYR A 179 1.44 -12.57 -16.14
CA TYR A 179 1.15 -11.14 -16.29
C TYR A 179 2.07 -10.24 -15.45
N HIS A 180 2.99 -10.80 -14.67
CA HIS A 180 3.87 -10.07 -13.74
C HIS A 180 5.34 -10.51 -13.90
N THR A 181 5.80 -10.60 -15.14
CA THR A 181 7.15 -11.11 -15.47
C THR A 181 8.19 -10.00 -15.53
N LYS A 182 7.77 -8.76 -15.80
CA LYS A 182 8.63 -7.59 -16.06
C LYS A 182 8.94 -6.79 -14.80
N LYS A 183 8.27 -7.07 -13.68
CA LYS A 183 8.39 -6.28 -12.44
C LYS A 183 8.07 -4.80 -12.66
N ASP A 184 7.02 -4.49 -13.42
CA ASP A 184 6.57 -3.11 -13.65
C ASP A 184 5.94 -2.49 -12.39
N ASN A 185 6.56 -2.75 -11.27
CA ASN A 185 6.14 -2.41 -9.91
C ASN A 185 6.78 -1.11 -9.42
N GLN A 186 6.31 -0.62 -8.27
CA GLN A 186 6.83 0.60 -7.66
C GLN A 186 6.95 0.45 -6.15
N ILE A 187 8.07 0.87 -5.58
CA ILE A 187 8.18 1.19 -4.16
C ILE A 187 7.96 2.68 -3.97
N ARG A 188 7.22 3.02 -2.92
CA ARG A 188 7.12 4.39 -2.44
C ARG A 188 7.55 4.43 -0.97
N LEU A 189 8.57 5.19 -0.66
CA LEU A 189 8.87 5.57 0.72
C LEU A 189 7.98 6.75 1.07
N LEU A 190 7.26 6.67 2.17
CA LEU A 190 6.35 7.72 2.66
C LEU A 190 6.79 8.20 4.04
N HIS A 191 6.86 9.51 4.18
CA HIS A 191 7.06 10.19 5.44
C HIS A 191 5.92 11.16 5.70
N TYR A 192 5.31 11.03 6.87
CA TYR A 192 4.29 11.94 7.40
C TYR A 192 4.92 12.69 8.57
N PRO A 193 5.31 13.96 8.39
CA PRO A 193 5.95 14.73 9.43
C PRO A 193 5.09 14.91 10.68
N PRO A 194 5.69 15.21 11.84
CA PRO A 194 4.95 15.61 13.03
C PRO A 194 4.06 16.81 12.75
N VAL A 195 2.82 16.77 13.25
CA VAL A 195 1.83 17.84 13.08
C VAL A 195 0.93 17.90 14.29
N GLU A 196 0.30 19.05 14.54
CA GLU A 196 -0.69 19.19 15.58
C GLU A 196 -1.86 18.23 15.33
N ALA A 197 -2.14 17.36 16.30
CA ALA A 197 -3.14 16.30 16.17
C ALA A 197 -4.56 16.86 15.93
N GLU A 198 -4.84 18.06 16.41
CA GLU A 198 -6.12 18.75 16.20
C GLU A 198 -6.35 19.06 14.72
N LEU A 199 -5.33 19.49 13.97
CA LEU A 199 -5.45 19.79 12.55
C LEU A 199 -5.90 18.57 11.74
N LEU A 200 -5.42 17.38 12.13
CA LEU A 200 -5.84 16.11 11.51
C LEU A 200 -7.25 15.69 11.95
N ARG A 201 -7.62 15.91 13.21
CA ARG A 201 -8.96 15.54 13.73
C ARG A 201 -10.06 16.42 13.16
N ASP A 202 -9.78 17.72 13.04
CA ASP A 202 -10.72 18.72 12.51
C ASP A 202 -10.88 18.62 10.98
N GLY A 203 -10.14 17.76 10.31
CA GLY A 203 -10.15 17.62 8.84
C GLY A 203 -9.55 18.83 8.10
N LYS A 204 -8.86 19.74 8.82
CA LYS A 204 -8.14 20.89 8.22
C LYS A 204 -6.89 20.44 7.47
N MET A 205 -6.39 19.25 7.81
CA MET A 205 -5.24 18.60 7.20
C MET A 205 -5.51 17.10 7.11
N GLU A 206 -5.03 16.45 6.05
CA GLU A 206 -5.11 15.01 5.89
C GLU A 206 -3.71 14.44 5.68
N ARG A 207 -3.42 13.27 6.25
CA ARG A 207 -2.20 12.54 5.93
C ARG A 207 -2.29 11.92 4.55
N ILE A 208 -3.38 11.19 4.30
CA ILE A 208 -3.80 10.73 2.99
C ILE A 208 -5.33 10.52 3.00
N ALA A 209 -6.01 11.06 2.00
CA ALA A 209 -7.47 10.94 1.86
C ALA A 209 -7.92 9.50 1.59
N ALA A 210 -9.22 9.23 1.74
CA ALA A 210 -9.78 7.92 1.39
C ALA A 210 -9.62 7.63 -0.09
N HIS A 211 -9.00 6.50 -0.42
CA HIS A 211 -8.70 6.06 -1.78
C HIS A 211 -8.64 4.53 -1.87
N SER A 212 -8.63 4.02 -3.08
CA SER A 212 -8.24 2.64 -3.43
C SER A 212 -6.95 2.68 -4.23
N ASP A 213 -6.18 1.59 -4.18
CA ASP A 213 -4.97 1.42 -4.99
C ASP A 213 -5.31 1.04 -6.43
N PHE A 214 -4.44 1.40 -7.37
CA PHE A 214 -4.75 1.29 -8.79
C PHE A 214 -4.35 -0.06 -9.41
N GLY A 215 -3.30 -0.69 -8.89
CA GLY A 215 -2.67 -1.88 -9.46
C GLY A 215 -3.38 -3.19 -9.18
N THR A 216 -2.61 -4.26 -9.23
CA THR A 216 -3.06 -5.62 -8.92
C THR A 216 -3.27 -5.78 -7.41
N MET A 217 -2.25 -5.43 -6.62
CA MET A 217 -2.28 -5.45 -5.15
C MET A 217 -1.19 -4.54 -4.59
N THR A 218 -1.23 -4.29 -3.30
CA THR A 218 -0.19 -3.54 -2.57
C THR A 218 0.30 -4.36 -1.38
N LEU A 219 1.61 -4.44 -1.21
CA LEU A 219 2.27 -4.93 -0.01
C LEU A 219 2.69 -3.70 0.81
N LEU A 220 2.03 -3.48 1.93
CA LEU A 220 2.28 -2.31 2.78
C LEU A 220 3.07 -2.71 4.01
N PHE A 221 4.25 -2.13 4.16
CA PHE A 221 5.02 -2.11 5.40
C PHE A 221 4.73 -0.80 6.13
N GLN A 222 4.29 -0.87 7.37
CA GLN A 222 4.00 0.30 8.20
C GLN A 222 4.74 0.23 9.53
N ASP A 223 5.02 1.40 10.11
CA ASP A 223 5.59 1.52 11.45
C ASP A 223 4.50 1.37 12.54
N GLU A 224 4.93 1.38 13.80
CA GLU A 224 4.05 1.22 14.97
C GLU A 224 3.18 2.46 15.28
N VAL A 225 3.37 3.58 14.59
CA VAL A 225 2.62 4.82 14.83
C VAL A 225 1.14 4.65 14.49
N GLY A 226 0.82 3.81 13.48
CA GLY A 226 -0.56 3.51 13.11
C GLY A 226 -1.24 4.63 12.31
N GLY A 227 -2.57 4.68 12.39
CA GLY A 227 -3.41 5.65 11.67
C GLY A 227 -3.93 5.17 10.33
N LEU A 228 -3.55 3.96 9.87
CA LEU A 228 -4.22 3.31 8.73
C LEU A 228 -5.62 2.87 9.15
N GLU A 229 -6.59 3.19 8.33
CA GLU A 229 -7.99 2.79 8.47
C GLU A 229 -8.52 2.24 7.15
N VAL A 230 -9.35 1.21 7.21
CA VAL A 230 -9.97 0.53 6.07
C VAL A 230 -11.48 0.63 6.18
N GLU A 231 -12.17 0.93 5.08
CA GLU A 231 -13.62 1.04 5.05
C GLU A 231 -14.29 -0.29 5.40
N ASP A 232 -15.36 -0.21 6.20
CA ASP A 232 -16.16 -1.36 6.59
C ASP A 232 -16.99 -1.84 5.39
N MET A 233 -16.90 -3.12 5.07
CA MET A 233 -17.60 -3.69 3.91
C MET A 233 -19.11 -3.76 4.06
N HIS A 234 -19.62 -3.64 5.30
CA HIS A 234 -21.06 -3.71 5.61
C HIS A 234 -21.66 -2.33 5.91
N GLU A 235 -20.81 -1.34 6.24
CA GLU A 235 -21.26 0.01 6.64
C GLU A 235 -20.43 1.07 5.91
N LYS A 236 -20.90 1.44 4.70
CA LYS A 236 -20.21 2.41 3.84
C LYS A 236 -19.96 3.74 4.56
N GLY A 237 -18.73 4.24 4.42
CA GLY A 237 -18.28 5.48 5.06
C GLY A 237 -17.77 5.31 6.50
N LYS A 238 -17.95 4.12 7.10
CA LYS A 238 -17.33 3.75 8.36
C LYS A 238 -15.96 3.15 8.07
N PHE A 239 -14.98 3.51 8.87
CA PHE A 239 -13.61 3.03 8.75
C PHE A 239 -13.16 2.36 10.04
N ASN A 240 -12.56 1.19 9.89
CA ASN A 240 -11.99 0.41 10.98
C ASN A 240 -10.46 0.56 10.98
N ALA A 241 -9.86 0.67 12.16
CA ALA A 241 -8.42 0.77 12.28
C ALA A 241 -7.73 -0.51 11.78
N ALA A 242 -6.64 -0.34 11.02
CA ALA A 242 -5.69 -1.38 10.63
C ALA A 242 -4.35 -1.15 11.35
N PRO A 243 -4.25 -1.54 12.64
CA PRO A 243 -3.09 -1.26 13.47
C PRO A 243 -1.84 -2.00 12.99
N PHE A 244 -0.68 -1.55 13.43
CA PHE A 244 0.56 -2.30 13.26
C PHE A 244 0.48 -3.64 14.00
N VAL A 245 0.76 -4.73 13.29
CA VAL A 245 0.88 -6.08 13.86
C VAL A 245 2.31 -6.56 13.62
N PRO A 246 3.12 -6.77 14.67
CA PRO A 246 4.51 -7.17 14.51
C PRO A 246 4.68 -8.44 13.67
N GLY A 247 5.68 -8.48 12.80
CA GLY A 247 5.98 -9.64 11.94
C GLY A 247 4.98 -9.88 10.81
N THR A 248 4.15 -8.89 10.49
CA THR A 248 3.21 -8.98 9.36
C THR A 248 3.42 -7.86 8.35
N ILE A 249 2.99 -8.12 7.12
CA ILE A 249 2.72 -7.10 6.11
C ILE A 249 1.20 -6.98 5.93
N VAL A 250 0.71 -5.76 5.64
CA VAL A 250 -0.67 -5.55 5.18
C VAL A 250 -0.70 -5.72 3.68
N VAL A 251 -1.60 -6.54 3.17
CA VAL A 251 -1.79 -6.73 1.73
C VAL A 251 -3.21 -6.37 1.36
N ASN A 252 -3.38 -5.56 0.33
CA ASN A 252 -4.70 -5.21 -0.20
C ASN A 252 -4.76 -5.36 -1.73
N ILE A 253 -5.96 -5.61 -2.22
CA ILE A 253 -6.28 -5.68 -3.64
C ILE A 253 -6.46 -4.26 -4.19
N GLY A 254 -5.95 -4.05 -5.42
CA GLY A 254 -6.15 -2.82 -6.16
C GLY A 254 -7.29 -2.92 -7.19
N ASP A 255 -7.68 -1.78 -7.73
CA ASP A 255 -8.80 -1.64 -8.66
C ASP A 255 -8.62 -2.46 -9.95
N PHE A 256 -7.36 -2.64 -10.40
CA PHE A 256 -7.07 -3.43 -11.59
C PHE A 256 -7.44 -4.90 -11.40
N LEU A 257 -7.09 -5.50 -10.24
CA LEU A 257 -7.46 -6.89 -9.95
C LEU A 257 -8.94 -7.02 -9.60
N GLN A 258 -9.57 -6.04 -8.96
CA GLN A 258 -11.02 -6.01 -8.78
C GLN A 258 -11.73 -6.06 -10.14
N ARG A 259 -11.33 -5.20 -11.08
CA ARG A 259 -11.84 -5.20 -12.45
C ARG A 259 -11.62 -6.55 -13.15
N TRP A 260 -10.39 -7.06 -13.09
CA TRP A 260 -9.99 -8.32 -13.71
C TRP A 260 -10.79 -9.51 -13.18
N SER A 261 -11.10 -9.54 -11.89
CA SER A 261 -11.93 -10.55 -11.24
C SER A 261 -13.44 -10.28 -11.33
N ASN A 262 -13.89 -9.36 -12.18
CA ASN A 262 -15.31 -9.00 -12.31
C ASN A 262 -15.96 -8.68 -10.96
N ASP A 263 -15.29 -7.92 -10.09
CA ASP A 263 -15.66 -7.56 -8.71
C ASP A 263 -15.79 -8.77 -7.75
N THR A 264 -15.16 -9.89 -8.05
CA THR A 264 -15.09 -11.01 -7.10
C THR A 264 -14.17 -10.66 -5.94
N LEU A 265 -13.00 -10.12 -6.25
CA LEU A 265 -12.07 -9.57 -5.26
C LEU A 265 -12.36 -8.08 -5.08
N LYS A 266 -12.15 -7.56 -3.87
CA LYS A 266 -12.53 -6.21 -3.49
C LYS A 266 -11.32 -5.28 -3.40
N SER A 267 -11.39 -4.15 -4.09
CA SER A 267 -10.51 -3.02 -3.84
C SER A 267 -11.21 -2.08 -2.85
N THR A 268 -10.76 -2.10 -1.61
CA THR A 268 -11.45 -1.44 -0.51
C THR A 268 -10.81 -0.09 -0.20
N LEU A 269 -11.64 0.92 0.04
CA LEU A 269 -11.17 2.26 0.41
C LEU A 269 -10.39 2.22 1.73
N HIS A 270 -9.28 2.93 1.75
CA HIS A 270 -8.47 3.10 2.94
C HIS A 270 -7.90 4.51 3.01
N ARG A 271 -7.52 4.93 4.21
CA ARG A 271 -7.02 6.28 4.47
C ARG A 271 -6.02 6.29 5.61
N VAL A 272 -5.28 7.39 5.77
CA VAL A 272 -4.38 7.59 6.91
C VAL A 272 -4.83 8.82 7.69
N ARG A 273 -5.23 8.62 8.93
CA ARG A 273 -5.69 9.65 9.87
C ARG A 273 -4.71 9.84 11.02
N ALA A 274 -5.07 10.74 11.95
CA ALA A 274 -4.39 10.80 13.22
C ALA A 274 -4.51 9.44 13.95
N PRO A 275 -3.42 8.90 14.52
CA PRO A 275 -3.54 7.70 15.33
C PRO A 275 -4.51 7.94 16.49
N PRO A 276 -5.22 6.87 16.94
CA PRO A 276 -6.15 7.00 18.05
C PRO A 276 -5.44 7.49 19.30
N VAL A 277 -6.07 8.44 20.02
CA VAL A 277 -5.57 8.89 21.33
C VAL A 277 -5.92 7.82 22.34
N VAL A 278 -4.93 7.15 22.89
CA VAL A 278 -5.14 6.29 24.04
C VAL A 278 -5.35 7.20 25.25
N MET A 279 -6.59 7.30 25.73
CA MET A 279 -6.90 8.01 26.98
C MET A 279 -6.22 7.26 28.12
N LYS A 280 -5.34 7.93 28.87
CA LYS A 280 -4.73 7.40 30.08
C LYS A 280 -5.84 7.03 31.07
N GLY A 281 -5.89 5.76 31.52
CA GLY A 281 -6.62 5.39 32.73
C GLY A 281 -5.95 6.09 33.92
N GLU A 282 -6.75 6.67 34.83
CA GLU A 282 -6.26 7.26 36.07
C GLU A 282 -5.36 6.24 36.80
N GLY A 283 -4.07 6.53 36.93
CA GLY A 283 -3.15 5.75 37.77
C GLY A 283 -1.87 5.22 37.15
N MET A 284 -1.57 5.48 35.87
CA MET A 284 -0.27 5.10 35.27
C MET A 284 0.62 6.32 35.08
N GLY A 285 1.89 6.19 35.51
CA GLY A 285 2.92 7.23 35.42
C GLY A 285 3.21 7.68 33.98
N GLU A 286 3.90 8.80 33.85
CA GLU A 286 4.20 9.52 32.61
C GLU A 286 5.17 8.82 31.63
N GLU A 287 5.23 7.51 31.58
CA GLU A 287 6.03 6.80 30.60
C GLU A 287 5.22 6.58 29.32
N ASP A 288 5.79 7.08 28.22
CA ASP A 288 5.31 7.14 26.85
C ASP A 288 4.96 5.74 26.30
N MET A 289 3.71 5.32 26.51
CA MET A 289 3.18 4.09 25.90
C MET A 289 2.40 4.45 24.63
N GLY A 290 3.10 4.44 23.48
CA GLY A 290 2.53 4.18 22.15
C GLY A 290 1.38 5.03 21.62
N THR A 291 1.18 6.26 22.10
CA THR A 291 -0.02 7.08 21.76
C THR A 291 0.10 7.87 20.46
N GLY A 292 1.12 7.68 19.63
CA GLY A 292 1.27 8.48 18.40
C GLY A 292 1.25 10.01 18.55
N THR A 293 1.03 10.54 19.77
CA THR A 293 1.06 11.97 20.09
C THR A 293 2.12 12.25 21.14
N GLY A 294 2.99 13.24 20.87
CA GLY A 294 3.96 13.75 21.84
C GLY A 294 3.30 14.57 22.95
N SER A 295 4.08 15.00 23.94
CA SER A 295 3.65 15.71 25.16
C SER A 295 2.91 17.05 24.97
N LYS A 296 2.70 17.51 23.72
CA LYS A 296 2.00 18.76 23.38
C LYS A 296 0.90 18.59 22.34
N GLY A 297 0.32 17.39 22.18
CA GLY A 297 -0.69 17.15 21.14
C GLY A 297 -0.14 17.08 19.71
N ILE A 298 1.19 16.99 19.55
CA ILE A 298 1.85 16.82 18.24
C ILE A 298 1.96 15.32 17.95
N THR A 299 1.56 14.91 16.75
CA THR A 299 1.72 13.52 16.31
C THR A 299 3.19 13.16 16.14
N LYS A 300 3.53 11.89 16.35
CA LYS A 300 4.86 11.37 15.96
C LYS A 300 4.98 11.36 14.43
N ALA A 301 6.21 11.49 13.93
CA ALA A 301 6.52 11.15 12.54
C ALA A 301 6.08 9.72 12.26
N ARG A 302 5.50 9.46 11.08
CA ARG A 302 5.09 8.13 10.62
C ARG A 302 5.81 7.81 9.32
N TYR A 303 6.26 6.58 9.21
CA TYR A 303 6.83 6.03 7.98
C TYR A 303 6.01 4.86 7.49
N SER A 304 5.87 4.74 6.17
CA SER A 304 5.34 3.54 5.55
C SER A 304 5.97 3.32 4.18
N ILE A 305 6.01 2.05 3.76
CA ILE A 305 6.67 1.64 2.52
C ILE A 305 5.69 0.73 1.77
N PRO A 306 4.78 1.28 0.94
CA PRO A 306 4.01 0.48 0.01
C PRO A 306 4.87 0.02 -1.18
N TYR A 307 4.72 -1.26 -1.53
CA TYR A 307 5.17 -1.86 -2.77
C TYR A 307 3.93 -2.14 -3.63
N PHE A 308 3.75 -1.34 -4.67
CA PHE A 308 2.63 -1.44 -5.59
C PHE A 308 2.93 -2.45 -6.69
N VAL A 309 2.10 -3.47 -6.78
CA VAL A 309 2.18 -4.52 -7.79
C VAL A 309 1.31 -4.14 -8.97
N THR A 310 1.90 -4.15 -10.16
CA THR A 310 1.20 -3.91 -11.43
C THR A 310 1.49 -5.01 -12.43
N ALA A 311 0.51 -5.37 -13.25
CA ALA A 311 0.75 -6.27 -14.36
C ALA A 311 1.70 -5.62 -15.39
N ASP A 312 2.41 -6.46 -16.13
CA ASP A 312 3.30 -6.03 -17.21
C ASP A 312 2.56 -5.10 -18.17
N ARG A 313 3.14 -3.96 -18.48
CA ARG A 313 2.51 -2.84 -19.22
C ARG A 313 1.91 -3.21 -20.56
N GLU A 314 2.51 -4.18 -21.25
CA GLU A 314 2.03 -4.68 -22.54
C GLU A 314 0.86 -5.65 -22.44
N LYS A 315 0.54 -6.13 -21.25
CA LYS A 315 -0.55 -7.10 -21.07
C LYS A 315 -1.91 -6.44 -21.16
N THR A 316 -2.81 -7.13 -21.84
CA THR A 316 -4.24 -6.81 -21.80
C THR A 316 -4.94 -7.85 -20.95
N ILE A 317 -5.75 -7.41 -19.99
CA ILE A 317 -6.58 -8.29 -19.18
C ILE A 317 -8.01 -8.38 -19.74
N ASP A 318 -8.58 -9.55 -19.63
CA ASP A 318 -10.01 -9.81 -19.78
C ASP A 318 -10.47 -10.55 -18.52
N CYS A 319 -11.76 -10.68 -18.32
CA CYS A 319 -12.33 -11.27 -17.12
C CYS A 319 -11.76 -12.66 -16.82
N ILE A 320 -11.31 -12.87 -15.57
CA ILE A 320 -10.73 -14.13 -15.08
C ILE A 320 -11.76 -15.26 -15.23
N PRO A 321 -11.32 -16.46 -15.74
CA PRO A 321 -12.17 -17.66 -15.78
C PRO A 321 -12.74 -17.98 -14.40
N GLY A 322 -14.05 -18.34 -14.37
CA GLY A 322 -14.78 -18.57 -13.11
C GLY A 322 -15.38 -17.31 -12.47
N CYS A 323 -14.99 -16.11 -12.92
CA CYS A 323 -15.57 -14.85 -12.44
C CYS A 323 -16.74 -14.35 -13.29
N TYR A 324 -17.15 -15.07 -14.32
CA TYR A 324 -18.29 -14.73 -15.18
C TYR A 324 -19.02 -15.99 -15.67
N GLY A 325 -20.27 -15.82 -16.11
CA GLY A 325 -21.13 -16.89 -16.61
C GLY A 325 -22.52 -16.35 -17.02
N ALA A 326 -23.45 -17.24 -17.23
CA ALA A 326 -24.82 -16.87 -17.66
C ALA A 326 -25.51 -15.94 -16.64
N ASP A 327 -25.39 -16.27 -15.34
CA ASP A 327 -25.98 -15.49 -14.24
C ASP A 327 -25.13 -14.31 -13.77
N ARG A 328 -23.89 -14.21 -14.27
CA ARG A 328 -22.93 -13.17 -13.94
C ARG A 328 -22.16 -12.75 -15.18
N PRO A 329 -22.72 -11.88 -16.03
CA PRO A 329 -22.05 -11.43 -17.24
C PRO A 329 -20.79 -10.63 -16.90
N LYS A 330 -19.86 -10.54 -17.86
CA LYS A 330 -18.71 -9.65 -17.76
C LYS A 330 -19.19 -8.19 -17.61
N LYS A 331 -18.69 -7.50 -16.61
CA LYS A 331 -19.02 -6.08 -16.35
C LYS A 331 -18.11 -5.12 -17.12
N TYR A 332 -16.95 -5.58 -17.50
CA TYR A 332 -15.89 -4.74 -18.03
C TYR A 332 -15.36 -5.27 -19.35
N GLU A 333 -15.07 -4.35 -20.27
CA GLU A 333 -14.34 -4.65 -21.49
C GLU A 333 -12.86 -4.93 -21.19
N PRO A 334 -12.17 -5.71 -22.03
CA PRO A 334 -10.73 -5.88 -21.93
C PRO A 334 -9.99 -4.55 -21.91
N ILE A 335 -8.90 -4.45 -21.12
CA ILE A 335 -8.13 -3.23 -20.99
C ILE A 335 -6.63 -3.52 -20.93
N ASN A 336 -5.82 -2.64 -21.53
CA ASN A 336 -4.38 -2.70 -21.42
C ASN A 336 -3.91 -2.20 -20.05
N ALA A 337 -2.94 -2.88 -19.43
CA ALA A 337 -2.48 -2.55 -18.07
C ALA A 337 -1.87 -1.15 -17.99
N ARG A 338 -1.03 -0.74 -18.97
CA ARG A 338 -0.43 0.59 -19.00
C ARG A 338 -1.50 1.67 -19.12
N GLU A 339 -2.40 1.54 -20.09
CA GLU A 339 -3.48 2.52 -20.31
C GLU A 339 -4.31 2.75 -19.05
N TYR A 340 -4.63 1.66 -18.34
CA TYR A 340 -5.37 1.75 -17.08
C TYR A 340 -4.60 2.49 -15.99
N ILE A 341 -3.35 2.13 -15.75
CA ILE A 341 -2.53 2.72 -14.68
C ILE A 341 -2.22 4.19 -14.99
N GLU A 342 -1.82 4.53 -16.22
CA GLU A 342 -1.53 5.91 -16.61
C GLU A 342 -2.77 6.81 -16.51
N MET A 343 -3.95 6.32 -16.88
CA MET A 343 -5.22 7.04 -16.70
C MET A 343 -5.45 7.40 -15.21
N ARG A 344 -5.20 6.46 -14.30
CA ARG A 344 -5.39 6.66 -12.86
C ARG A 344 -4.34 7.61 -12.25
N LEU A 345 -3.08 7.45 -12.63
CA LEU A 345 -1.97 8.27 -12.16
C LEU A 345 -2.10 9.74 -12.61
N ASN A 346 -2.51 10.00 -13.85
CA ASN A 346 -2.71 11.36 -14.35
C ASN A 346 -3.76 12.17 -13.59
N ALA A 347 -4.71 11.50 -12.94
CA ALA A 347 -5.69 12.17 -12.09
C ALA A 347 -5.13 12.61 -10.71
N THR A 348 -3.98 12.06 -10.30
CA THR A 348 -3.38 12.30 -8.96
C THR A 348 -2.49 13.55 -8.92
N TYR A 349 -1.91 13.98 -10.05
CA TYR A 349 -0.98 15.12 -10.17
C TYR A 349 -1.49 16.28 -10.99
#